data_f64ba2a0a379372aca778230e5cb1a6a
#
_entry.id   f64ba2a0a379372aca778230e5cb1a6a
#
_cell.length_a   1.000
_cell.length_b   1.000
_cell.length_c   1.000
_cell.angle_alpha   90.00
_cell.angle_beta   90.00
_cell.angle_gamma   90.00
#
_symmetry.space_group_name_H-M   'P 1'
#
loop_
_entity.id
_entity.type
_entity.pdbx_description
1 polymer ?
#
loop_
_entity_poly.entity_id
_entity_poly.type
_entity_poly.pdbx_seq_one_letter_code
_entity_poly.pdbx_strand_id
1 'polypeptide(L)'
;LTWRENPTSWNILECIEHINRYGDFYLPEITSKIKTSNTNADTEFKSGWLGSYFAKSMEPKEKLNKMATFKDKNPLNIQLDRTVIDTCINQQIKLLDLLEKSRNVSLNYVKINTSISSLIKLKLGDTFQFFINHIIRHIVQIENTKTNAKAVNLSQR
;
A
#
# COMPACT_ATOMS: atom_id res chain seq x y z
N LEU A 1 9.59 8.98 -16.06
CA LEU A 1 8.57 8.33 -15.26
C LEU A 1 7.94 7.12 -15.97
N THR A 2 7.87 7.16 -17.30
CA THR A 2 7.22 6.14 -18.15
C THR A 2 8.16 5.03 -18.64
N TRP A 3 9.45 5.08 -18.31
CA TRP A 3 10.41 4.03 -18.62
C TRP A 3 10.07 2.75 -17.85
N ARG A 4 10.21 1.59 -18.50
CA ARG A 4 10.05 0.26 -17.91
C ARG A 4 11.14 -0.68 -18.43
N GLU A 5 11.54 -1.62 -17.59
CA GLU A 5 12.61 -2.57 -17.91
C GLU A 5 12.23 -3.54 -19.04
N ASN A 6 10.96 -3.95 -19.07
CA ASN A 6 10.38 -4.82 -20.09
C ASN A 6 8.87 -4.58 -20.21
N PRO A 7 8.19 -5.07 -21.28
CA PRO A 7 6.77 -4.80 -21.51
C PRO A 7 5.80 -5.22 -20.40
N THR A 8 6.22 -6.16 -19.53
CA THR A 8 5.40 -6.69 -18.41
C THR A 8 5.76 -6.07 -17.06
N SER A 9 6.80 -5.22 -17.01
CA SER A 9 7.19 -4.49 -15.81
C SER A 9 6.44 -3.17 -15.71
N TRP A 10 6.11 -2.77 -14.48
CA TRP A 10 5.53 -1.46 -14.24
C TRP A 10 6.57 -0.36 -14.35
N ASN A 11 6.16 0.77 -14.91
CA ASN A 11 6.88 2.03 -14.80
C ASN A 11 6.58 2.72 -13.45
N ILE A 12 7.21 3.88 -13.20
CA ILE A 12 7.07 4.59 -11.91
C ILE A 12 5.62 5.06 -11.70
N LEU A 13 4.95 5.59 -12.72
CA LEU A 13 3.55 6.06 -12.58
C LEU A 13 2.61 4.89 -12.29
N GLU A 14 2.83 3.74 -12.91
CA GLU A 14 2.04 2.53 -12.65
C GLU A 14 2.27 2.00 -11.22
N CYS A 15 3.49 2.04 -10.69
CA CYS A 15 3.74 1.69 -9.29
C CYS A 15 2.97 2.62 -8.34
N ILE A 16 2.94 3.93 -8.60
CA ILE A 16 2.22 4.91 -7.79
C ILE A 16 0.71 4.70 -7.91
N GLU A 17 0.20 4.50 -9.12
CA GLU A 17 -1.22 4.21 -9.33
C GLU A 17 -1.68 2.94 -8.62
N HIS A 18 -0.83 1.92 -8.58
CA HIS A 18 -1.13 0.72 -7.80
C HIS A 18 -1.29 1.01 -6.31
N ILE A 19 -0.42 1.84 -5.73
CA ILE A 19 -0.56 2.31 -4.33
C ILE A 19 -1.88 3.05 -4.16
N ASN A 20 -2.22 3.96 -5.09
CA ASN A 20 -3.45 4.75 -5.05
C ASN A 20 -4.70 3.85 -5.03
N ARG A 21 -4.74 2.79 -5.84
CA ARG A 21 -5.88 1.85 -5.88
C ARG A 21 -6.07 1.08 -4.58
N TYR A 22 -5.02 0.85 -3.81
CA TYR A 22 -5.13 0.32 -2.46
C TYR A 22 -5.58 1.39 -1.47
N GLY A 23 -5.10 2.62 -1.62
CA GLY A 23 -5.55 3.78 -0.85
C GLY A 23 -7.04 4.04 -1.03
N ASP A 24 -7.55 3.98 -2.25
CA ASP A 24 -8.98 4.13 -2.57
C ASP A 24 -9.86 3.10 -1.86
N PHE A 25 -9.35 1.90 -1.61
CA PHE A 25 -10.05 0.89 -0.85
C PHE A 25 -9.90 1.07 0.67
N TYR A 26 -8.66 1.17 1.16
CA TYR A 26 -8.39 1.11 2.60
C TYR A 26 -8.71 2.40 3.34
N LEU A 27 -8.45 3.58 2.77
CA LEU A 27 -8.64 4.84 3.48
C LEU A 27 -10.10 5.13 3.85
N PRO A 28 -11.09 4.96 2.94
CA PRO A 28 -12.51 5.11 3.30
C PRO A 28 -12.97 4.02 4.27
N GLU A 29 -12.55 2.78 4.10
CA GLU A 29 -12.91 1.67 5.00
C GLU A 29 -12.41 1.93 6.43
N ILE A 30 -11.13 2.28 6.59
CA ILE A 30 -10.55 2.63 7.89
C ILE A 30 -11.26 3.85 8.50
N THR A 31 -11.50 4.90 7.69
CA THR A 31 -12.23 6.10 8.13
C THR A 31 -13.58 5.74 8.72
N SER A 32 -14.36 4.93 8.00
CA SER A 32 -15.69 4.48 8.43
C SER A 32 -15.62 3.71 9.74
N LYS A 33 -14.68 2.75 9.85
CA LYS A 33 -14.55 1.89 11.03
C LYS A 33 -14.07 2.65 12.27
N ILE A 34 -13.14 3.58 12.13
CA ILE A 34 -12.73 4.46 13.25
C ILE A 34 -13.91 5.32 13.70
N LYS A 35 -14.63 5.94 12.75
CA LYS A 35 -15.75 6.84 13.08
C LYS A 35 -16.90 6.13 13.79
N THR A 36 -17.17 4.86 13.46
CA THR A 36 -18.28 4.07 14.03
C THR A 36 -17.86 3.19 15.19
N SER A 37 -16.59 3.25 15.59
CA SER A 37 -16.09 2.42 16.70
C SER A 37 -16.54 2.96 18.05
N ASN A 38 -17.02 2.07 18.90
CA ASN A 38 -17.31 2.32 20.31
C ASN A 38 -16.27 1.66 21.24
N THR A 39 -15.10 1.27 20.68
CA THR A 39 -14.04 0.65 21.47
C THR A 39 -13.14 1.71 22.09
N ASN A 40 -12.54 1.40 23.24
CA ASN A 40 -11.47 2.22 23.82
C ASN A 40 -10.12 1.87 23.21
N ALA A 41 -9.16 2.79 23.31
CA ALA A 41 -7.77 2.53 22.94
C ALA A 41 -7.19 1.36 23.73
N ASP A 42 -6.35 0.57 23.07
CA ASP A 42 -5.58 -0.49 23.71
C ASP A 42 -4.34 0.08 24.40
N THR A 43 -3.90 -0.57 25.48
CA THR A 43 -2.58 -0.31 26.08
C THR A 43 -1.45 -0.92 25.26
N GLU A 44 -1.74 -2.00 24.53
CA GLU A 44 -0.79 -2.73 23.68
C GLU A 44 -1.50 -3.33 22.47
N PHE A 45 -0.89 -3.17 21.29
CA PHE A 45 -1.35 -3.86 20.10
C PHE A 45 -0.70 -5.25 20.00
N LYS A 46 -1.53 -6.27 19.77
CA LYS A 46 -1.10 -7.65 19.52
C LYS A 46 -1.58 -8.09 18.14
N SER A 47 -0.63 -8.27 17.22
CA SER A 47 -0.94 -8.72 15.85
C SER A 47 -1.66 -10.07 15.85
N GLY A 48 -2.65 -10.23 14.98
CA GLY A 48 -3.26 -11.52 14.68
C GLY A 48 -2.35 -12.37 13.78
N TRP A 49 -2.46 -13.71 13.84
CA TRP A 49 -1.63 -14.60 13.04
C TRP A 49 -1.77 -14.31 11.53
N LEU A 50 -3.00 -14.11 11.06
CA LEU A 50 -3.27 -13.80 9.65
C LEU A 50 -2.79 -12.40 9.26
N GLY A 51 -3.01 -11.41 10.13
CA GLY A 51 -2.55 -10.05 9.92
C GLY A 51 -1.03 -9.95 9.89
N SER A 52 -0.34 -10.61 10.82
CA SER A 52 1.11 -10.74 10.85
C SER A 52 1.65 -11.39 9.58
N TYR A 53 0.98 -12.46 9.09
CA TYR A 53 1.35 -13.11 7.83
C TYR A 53 1.27 -12.15 6.64
N PHE A 54 0.15 -11.42 6.47
CA PHE A 54 0.00 -10.46 5.38
C PHE A 54 0.97 -9.29 5.51
N ALA A 55 1.14 -8.71 6.69
CA ALA A 55 2.07 -7.62 6.92
C ALA A 55 3.51 -8.01 6.56
N LYS A 56 3.97 -9.18 7.03
CA LYS A 56 5.30 -9.71 6.74
C LYS A 56 5.49 -10.07 5.26
N SER A 57 4.44 -10.54 4.58
CA SER A 57 4.53 -10.84 3.14
C SER A 57 4.81 -9.61 2.28
N MET A 58 4.44 -8.42 2.78
CA MET A 58 4.68 -7.13 2.11
C MET A 58 5.99 -6.46 2.52
N GLU A 59 6.68 -6.94 3.56
CA GLU A 59 7.98 -6.37 3.93
C GLU A 59 8.95 -6.39 2.75
N PRO A 60 9.62 -5.26 2.46
CA PRO A 60 10.64 -5.23 1.42
C PRO A 60 11.82 -6.12 1.82
N LYS A 61 12.24 -6.98 0.90
CA LYS A 61 13.44 -7.82 1.02
C LYS A 61 14.55 -7.21 0.19
N GLU A 62 15.80 -7.57 0.44
CA GLU A 62 16.96 -7.15 -0.38
C GLU A 62 16.69 -7.34 -1.88
N LYS A 63 16.09 -8.47 -2.24
CA LYS A 63 15.58 -8.72 -3.59
C LYS A 63 14.07 -8.88 -3.53
N LEU A 64 13.34 -7.95 -4.16
CA LEU A 64 11.89 -8.04 -4.23
C LEU A 64 11.46 -9.30 -5.00
N ASN A 65 10.69 -10.16 -4.35
CA ASN A 65 10.07 -11.30 -5.01
C ASN A 65 8.89 -10.81 -5.89
N LYS A 66 8.70 -11.45 -7.04
CA LYS A 66 7.51 -11.21 -7.87
C LYS A 66 6.26 -11.69 -7.13
N MET A 67 5.24 -10.86 -7.14
CA MET A 67 3.92 -11.19 -6.59
C MET A 67 2.86 -10.95 -7.65
N ALA A 68 1.88 -11.83 -7.72
CA ALA A 68 0.72 -11.63 -8.58
C ALA A 68 -0.16 -10.50 -8.01
N THR A 69 -0.65 -9.65 -8.89
CA THR A 69 -1.54 -8.54 -8.55
C THR A 69 -2.95 -8.86 -9.02
N PHE A 70 -3.96 -8.54 -8.22
CA PHE A 70 -5.36 -8.65 -8.63
C PHE A 70 -5.64 -7.77 -9.85
N LYS A 71 -6.50 -8.24 -10.73
CA LYS A 71 -6.78 -7.57 -12.02
C LYS A 71 -7.25 -6.12 -11.84
N ASP A 72 -8.11 -5.86 -10.86
CA ASP A 72 -8.63 -4.53 -10.53
C ASP A 72 -7.57 -3.60 -9.91
N LYS A 73 -6.48 -4.15 -9.41
CA LYS A 73 -5.35 -3.42 -8.82
C LYS A 73 -4.15 -3.29 -9.78
N ASN A 74 -4.23 -3.89 -10.98
CA ASN A 74 -3.14 -3.87 -11.95
C ASN A 74 -3.24 -2.65 -12.89
N PRO A 75 -2.33 -1.67 -12.82
CA PRO A 75 -2.32 -0.49 -13.67
C PRO A 75 -1.50 -0.66 -14.97
N LEU A 76 -1.04 -1.88 -15.28
CA LEU A 76 -0.17 -2.12 -16.44
C LEU A 76 -0.80 -1.61 -17.74
N ASN A 77 -0.05 -0.82 -18.50
CA ASN A 77 -0.43 -0.25 -19.81
C ASN A 77 -1.62 0.73 -19.78
N ILE A 78 -1.98 1.28 -18.60
CA ILE A 78 -2.93 2.37 -18.49
C ILE A 78 -2.21 3.68 -18.82
N GLN A 79 -2.87 4.55 -19.58
CA GLN A 79 -2.38 5.90 -19.81
C GLN A 79 -2.51 6.72 -18.53
N LEU A 80 -1.38 7.09 -17.94
CA LEU A 80 -1.27 7.83 -16.68
C LEU A 80 -0.44 9.10 -16.89
N ASP A 81 -0.76 10.13 -16.15
CA ASP A 81 0.00 11.36 -16.07
C ASP A 81 0.51 11.63 -14.63
N ARG A 82 1.06 12.82 -14.39
CA ARG A 82 1.66 13.16 -13.09
C ARG A 82 0.64 13.37 -11.97
N THR A 83 -0.65 13.47 -12.26
CA THR A 83 -1.70 13.67 -11.25
C THR A 83 -1.83 12.48 -10.28
N VAL A 84 -1.38 11.29 -10.70
CA VAL A 84 -1.31 10.12 -9.79
C VAL A 84 -0.36 10.36 -8.61
N ILE A 85 0.65 11.24 -8.76
CA ILE A 85 1.58 11.61 -7.70
C ILE A 85 0.87 12.46 -6.65
N ASP A 86 0.10 13.45 -7.09
CA ASP A 86 -0.66 14.33 -6.19
C ASP A 86 -1.73 13.54 -5.43
N THR A 87 -2.39 12.61 -6.11
CA THR A 87 -3.32 11.66 -5.48
C THR A 87 -2.61 10.84 -4.40
N CYS A 88 -1.44 10.29 -4.70
CA CYS A 88 -0.66 9.52 -3.75
C CYS A 88 -0.29 10.35 -2.52
N ILE A 89 0.21 11.57 -2.71
CA ILE A 89 0.57 12.48 -1.61
C ILE A 89 -0.64 12.76 -0.72
N ASN A 90 -1.79 13.10 -1.31
CA ASN A 90 -3.02 13.35 -0.56
C ASN A 90 -3.48 12.13 0.23
N GLN A 91 -3.36 10.93 -0.34
CA GLN A 91 -3.66 9.67 0.36
C GLN A 91 -2.70 9.41 1.53
N GLN A 92 -1.39 9.72 1.39
CA GLN A 92 -0.43 9.59 2.50
C GLN A 92 -0.77 10.58 3.63
N ILE A 93 -1.13 11.82 3.32
CA ILE A 93 -1.59 12.81 4.31
C ILE A 93 -2.83 12.27 5.05
N LYS A 94 -3.77 11.69 4.31
CA LYS A 94 -4.97 11.07 4.90
C LYS A 94 -4.63 9.85 5.76
N LEU A 95 -3.68 9.03 5.36
CA LEU A 95 -3.21 7.88 6.14
C LEU A 95 -2.61 8.33 7.48
N LEU A 96 -1.80 9.40 7.49
CA LEU A 96 -1.25 9.97 8.72
C LEU A 96 -2.35 10.48 9.66
N ASP A 97 -3.37 11.19 9.14
CA ASP A 97 -4.54 11.61 9.91
C ASP A 97 -5.30 10.42 10.53
N LEU A 98 -5.45 9.32 9.78
CA LEU A 98 -6.12 8.12 10.28
C LEU A 98 -5.29 7.40 11.34
N LEU A 99 -3.97 7.36 11.21
CA LEU A 99 -3.07 6.84 12.24
C LEU A 99 -3.22 7.63 13.55
N GLU A 100 -3.26 8.95 13.47
CA GLU A 100 -3.46 9.79 14.67
C GLU A 100 -4.85 9.56 15.30
N LYS A 101 -5.92 9.52 14.50
CA LYS A 101 -7.28 9.22 14.97
C LYS A 101 -7.42 7.84 15.57
N SER A 102 -6.63 6.88 15.12
CA SER A 102 -6.66 5.50 15.62
C SER A 102 -6.17 5.36 17.07
N ARG A 103 -5.51 6.38 17.62
CA ARG A 103 -5.09 6.42 19.04
C ARG A 103 -6.28 6.37 20.01
N ASN A 104 -7.48 6.70 19.55
CA ASN A 104 -8.67 6.77 20.39
C ASN A 104 -9.57 5.51 20.28
N VAL A 105 -9.16 4.52 19.51
CA VAL A 105 -9.92 3.27 19.30
C VAL A 105 -9.03 2.05 19.44
N SER A 106 -9.63 0.86 19.60
CA SER A 106 -8.87 -0.37 19.73
C SER A 106 -8.28 -0.81 18.39
N LEU A 107 -6.96 -0.91 18.32
CA LEU A 107 -6.24 -1.52 17.21
C LEU A 107 -6.45 -3.04 17.14
N ASN A 108 -6.84 -3.69 18.25
CA ASN A 108 -7.07 -5.12 18.35
C ASN A 108 -8.50 -5.55 17.99
N TYR A 109 -9.52 -4.74 18.35
CA TYR A 109 -10.93 -5.12 18.19
C TYR A 109 -11.59 -4.53 16.95
N VAL A 110 -11.18 -3.34 16.50
CA VAL A 110 -11.69 -2.77 15.23
C VAL A 110 -11.25 -3.67 14.08
N LYS A 111 -12.22 -4.09 13.25
CA LYS A 111 -12.00 -4.99 12.11
C LYS A 111 -12.20 -4.25 10.80
N ILE A 112 -11.22 -4.42 9.91
CA ILE A 112 -11.17 -3.81 8.58
C ILE A 112 -11.39 -4.89 7.54
N ASN A 113 -12.28 -4.66 6.58
CA ASN A 113 -12.43 -5.53 5.42
C ASN A 113 -11.15 -5.47 4.56
N THR A 114 -10.84 -6.57 3.88
CA THR A 114 -9.65 -6.62 3.01
C THR A 114 -10.03 -6.55 1.54
N SER A 115 -9.14 -5.99 0.73
CA SER A 115 -9.28 -6.01 -0.73
C SER A 115 -9.09 -7.42 -1.34
N ILE A 116 -8.66 -8.39 -0.53
CA ILE A 116 -8.38 -9.77 -0.97
C ILE A 116 -9.69 -10.58 -1.04
N SER A 117 -10.55 -10.42 -0.03
CA SER A 117 -11.82 -11.14 0.07
C SER A 117 -12.74 -10.44 1.07
N SER A 118 -14.02 -10.34 0.74
CA SER A 118 -15.05 -9.81 1.65
C SER A 118 -15.23 -10.65 2.93
N LEU A 119 -14.76 -11.89 2.92
CA LEU A 119 -14.84 -12.80 4.08
C LEU A 119 -13.65 -12.62 5.03
N ILE A 120 -12.56 -11.99 4.59
CA ILE A 120 -11.35 -11.80 5.39
C ILE A 120 -11.37 -10.40 6.00
N LYS A 121 -11.27 -10.34 7.33
CA LYS A 121 -11.12 -9.10 8.08
C LYS A 121 -9.84 -9.15 8.90
N LEU A 122 -9.08 -8.06 8.88
CA LEU A 122 -7.90 -7.89 9.71
C LEU A 122 -8.19 -6.96 10.89
N LYS A 123 -7.39 -7.03 11.94
CA LYS A 123 -7.37 -6.01 12.98
C LYS A 123 -6.92 -4.68 12.37
N LEU A 124 -7.38 -3.56 12.93
CA LEU A 124 -6.99 -2.22 12.46
C LEU A 124 -5.46 -2.05 12.46
N GLY A 125 -4.78 -2.47 13.53
CA GLY A 125 -3.32 -2.40 13.62
C GLY A 125 -2.62 -3.26 12.56
N ASP A 126 -3.11 -4.48 12.30
CA ASP A 126 -2.58 -5.36 11.25
C ASP A 126 -2.79 -4.74 9.86
N THR A 127 -3.93 -4.07 9.64
CA THR A 127 -4.24 -3.41 8.38
C THR A 127 -3.28 -2.25 8.12
N PHE A 128 -2.98 -1.44 9.14
CA PHE A 128 -1.96 -0.38 9.03
C PHE A 128 -0.59 -0.96 8.70
N GLN A 129 -0.15 -2.00 9.41
CA GLN A 129 1.14 -2.65 9.14
C GLN A 129 1.21 -3.20 7.70
N PHE A 130 0.18 -3.92 7.27
CA PHE A 130 0.08 -4.43 5.90
C PHE A 130 0.16 -3.31 4.87
N PHE A 131 -0.65 -2.25 5.03
CA PHE A 131 -0.75 -1.19 4.03
C PHE A 131 0.52 -0.34 3.98
N ILE A 132 1.13 -0.02 5.12
CA ILE A 132 2.40 0.71 5.19
C ILE A 132 3.54 -0.11 4.56
N ASN A 133 3.67 -1.40 4.89
CA ASN A 133 4.68 -2.28 4.30
C ASN A 133 4.49 -2.40 2.77
N HIS A 134 3.23 -2.45 2.30
CA HIS A 134 2.91 -2.47 0.89
C HIS A 134 3.38 -1.18 0.18
N ILE A 135 3.14 -0.01 0.77
CA ILE A 135 3.65 1.28 0.25
C ILE A 135 5.17 1.28 0.19
N ILE A 136 5.84 0.92 1.28
CA ILE A 136 7.31 0.86 1.36
C ILE A 136 7.88 -0.07 0.28
N ARG A 137 7.27 -1.24 0.10
CA ARG A 137 7.65 -2.20 -0.94
C ARG A 137 7.63 -1.58 -2.34
N HIS A 138 6.59 -0.82 -2.67
CA HIS A 138 6.47 -0.16 -3.98
C HIS A 138 7.37 1.06 -4.11
N ILE A 139 7.70 1.76 -3.03
CA ILE A 139 8.76 2.80 -3.03
C ILE A 139 10.11 2.19 -3.38
N VAL A 140 10.47 1.04 -2.80
CA VAL A 140 11.70 0.31 -3.16
C VAL A 140 11.67 -0.12 -4.64
N GLN A 141 10.53 -0.59 -5.14
CA GLN A 141 10.38 -0.92 -6.56
C GLN A 141 10.59 0.31 -7.48
N ILE A 142 10.05 1.47 -7.10
CA ILE A 142 10.22 2.74 -7.81
C ILE A 142 11.70 3.16 -7.86
N GLU A 143 12.41 3.08 -6.74
CA GLU A 143 13.84 3.43 -6.69
C GLU A 143 14.69 2.47 -7.54
N ASN A 144 14.39 1.17 -7.55
CA ASN A 144 15.03 0.20 -8.42
C ASN A 144 14.79 0.53 -9.90
N THR A 145 13.54 0.83 -10.29
CA THR A 145 13.18 1.23 -11.65
C THR A 145 13.92 2.50 -12.08
N LYS A 146 14.03 3.49 -11.20
CA LYS A 146 14.75 4.74 -11.43
C LYS A 146 16.25 4.51 -11.61
N THR A 147 16.86 3.64 -10.82
CA THR A 147 18.28 3.27 -10.89
C THR A 147 18.58 2.56 -12.21
N ASN A 148 17.77 1.58 -12.59
CA ASN A 148 17.93 0.84 -13.84
C ASN A 148 17.76 1.76 -15.07
N ALA A 149 16.79 2.67 -15.05
CA ALA A 149 16.61 3.65 -16.12
C ALA A 149 17.84 4.57 -16.31
N LYS A 150 18.49 4.97 -15.21
CA LYS A 150 19.72 5.77 -15.26
C LYS A 150 20.91 4.97 -15.84
N ALA A 151 21.06 3.72 -15.44
CA ALA A 151 22.13 2.84 -15.92
C ALA A 151 22.03 2.62 -17.43
N VAL A 152 20.83 2.37 -17.96
CA VAL A 152 20.61 2.21 -19.42
C VAL A 152 20.96 3.50 -20.18
N ASN A 153 20.55 4.66 -19.68
CA ASN A 153 20.87 5.95 -20.34
C ASN A 153 22.37 6.28 -20.35
N LEU A 154 23.12 5.81 -19.35
CA LEU A 154 24.58 5.99 -19.31
C LEU A 154 25.34 5.05 -20.26
N SER A 155 24.82 3.85 -20.48
CA SER A 155 25.43 2.87 -21.38
C SER A 155 25.19 3.15 -22.87
N GLN A 156 24.29 4.08 -23.19
CA GLN A 156 23.95 4.50 -24.55
C GLN A 156 24.68 5.80 -25.00
N ARG A 157 25.52 6.37 -24.15
CA ARG A 157 26.38 7.54 -24.41
C ARG A 157 27.83 7.13 -24.67
#